data_e849b0a22a760ddad4bd576b78b88e9a
#
_entry.id   e849b0a22a760ddad4bd576b78b88e9a
#
_cell.length_a   1.000
_cell.length_b   1.000
_cell.length_c   1.000
_cell.angle_alpha   90.00
_cell.angle_beta   90.00
_cell.angle_gamma   90.00
#
_symmetry.space_group_name_H-M   'P 1'
#
loop_
_entity.id
_entity.type
_entity.pdbx_description
1 polymer ?
#
loop_
_entity_poly.entity_id
_entity_poly.type
_entity_poly.pdbx_seq_one_letter_code
_entity_poly.pdbx_strand_id
1 'polypeptide(L)'
;MGGLAAWNGYQYWQNRQGAQAGALASAVEAAVNSGDKGRIDQAFGDLRSSYGGTMQAAHAGLLVAKAASDKGQLDDAKAALTWVADNAADDGLKATARVRLASVLMSTQAYDDALKQLDAKMPTEFDAVVADRKGDIYVLKNEPAKAIESYRAAYQKTVSGVEYRNVISVKLNALGEEIK
;
A
#
# COMPACT_ATOMS: atom_id res chain seq x y z
N MET A 1 -19.88 -14.48 -35.73
CA MET A 1 -18.99 -13.40 -36.23
C MET A 1 -18.97 -12.14 -35.34
N GLY A 2 -20.01 -11.86 -34.52
CA GLY A 2 -20.05 -10.65 -33.67
C GLY A 2 -19.10 -10.61 -32.45
N GLY A 3 -18.70 -11.76 -31.92
CA GLY A 3 -17.86 -11.82 -30.71
C GLY A 3 -16.43 -11.33 -30.90
N LEU A 4 -15.83 -11.57 -32.08
CA LEU A 4 -14.46 -11.13 -32.38
C LEU A 4 -14.37 -9.61 -32.58
N ALA A 5 -15.39 -9.00 -33.18
CA ALA A 5 -15.43 -7.54 -33.36
C ALA A 5 -15.63 -6.81 -32.03
N ALA A 6 -16.49 -7.32 -31.15
CA ALA A 6 -16.68 -6.78 -29.80
C ALA A 6 -15.42 -6.93 -28.95
N TRP A 7 -14.72 -8.07 -29.05
CA TRP A 7 -13.46 -8.32 -28.36
C TRP A 7 -12.34 -7.37 -28.84
N ASN A 8 -12.19 -7.21 -30.15
CA ASN A 8 -11.19 -6.29 -30.72
C ASN A 8 -11.50 -4.82 -30.39
N GLY A 9 -12.77 -4.43 -30.38
CA GLY A 9 -13.20 -3.09 -29.94
C GLY A 9 -12.91 -2.82 -28.47
N TYR A 10 -13.15 -3.81 -27.61
CA TYR A 10 -12.85 -3.73 -26.18
C TYR A 10 -11.34 -3.65 -25.92
N GLN A 11 -10.52 -4.47 -26.59
CA GLN A 11 -9.06 -4.45 -26.52
C GLN A 11 -8.51 -3.08 -27.01
N TYR A 12 -9.00 -2.57 -28.10
CA TYR A 12 -8.60 -1.27 -28.64
C TYR A 12 -8.93 -0.13 -27.64
N TRP A 13 -10.13 -0.18 -27.07
CA TRP A 13 -10.55 0.79 -26.06
C TRP A 13 -9.69 0.73 -24.77
N GLN A 14 -9.42 -0.46 -24.26
CA GLN A 14 -8.54 -0.65 -23.11
C GLN A 14 -7.11 -0.16 -23.38
N ASN A 15 -6.55 -0.47 -24.54
CA ASN A 15 -5.21 -0.03 -24.92
C ASN A 15 -5.12 1.50 -25.04
N ARG A 16 -6.16 2.14 -25.56
CA ARG A 16 -6.22 3.61 -25.65
C ARG A 16 -6.35 4.25 -24.28
N GLN A 17 -7.18 3.69 -23.42
CA GLN A 17 -7.29 4.13 -22.01
C GLN A 17 -5.96 3.99 -21.26
N GLY A 18 -5.27 2.87 -21.42
CA GLY A 18 -3.96 2.64 -20.82
C GLY A 18 -2.90 3.65 -21.29
N ALA A 19 -2.87 3.98 -22.59
CA ALA A 19 -1.94 4.97 -23.12
C ALA A 19 -2.20 6.39 -22.59
N GLN A 20 -3.46 6.80 -22.51
CA GLN A 20 -3.85 8.11 -21.97
C GLN A 20 -3.61 8.20 -20.46
N ALA A 21 -3.93 7.13 -19.72
CA ALA A 21 -3.59 7.02 -18.30
C ALA A 21 -2.07 7.08 -18.06
N GLY A 22 -1.28 6.46 -18.96
CA GLY A 22 0.18 6.51 -18.92
C GLY A 22 0.72 7.94 -19.06
N ALA A 23 0.19 8.74 -19.98
CA ALA A 23 0.60 10.12 -20.16
C ALA A 23 0.31 10.97 -18.90
N LEU A 24 -0.87 10.80 -18.30
CA LEU A 24 -1.22 11.50 -17.05
C LEU A 24 -0.39 10.97 -15.86
N ALA A 25 -0.09 9.69 -15.80
CA ALA A 25 0.80 9.13 -14.77
C ALA A 25 2.21 9.72 -14.87
N SER A 26 2.74 9.91 -16.10
CA SER A 26 4.02 10.60 -16.30
C SER A 26 3.98 12.07 -15.85
N ALA A 27 2.82 12.75 -16.02
CA ALA A 27 2.63 14.09 -15.50
C ALA A 27 2.65 14.13 -13.96
N VAL A 28 2.06 13.12 -13.30
CA VAL A 28 2.16 12.95 -11.83
C VAL A 28 3.60 12.75 -11.40
N GLU A 29 4.35 11.88 -12.09
CA GLU A 29 5.76 11.64 -11.78
C GLU A 29 6.60 12.91 -11.93
N ALA A 30 6.42 13.68 -13.02
CA ALA A 30 7.07 14.95 -13.21
C ALA A 30 6.72 15.97 -12.11
N ALA A 31 5.46 16.02 -11.69
CA ALA A 31 5.01 16.87 -10.60
C ALA A 31 5.65 16.46 -9.25
N VAL A 32 5.70 15.15 -8.96
CA VAL A 32 6.38 14.62 -7.75
C VAL A 32 7.86 15.00 -7.76
N ASN A 33 8.54 14.84 -8.89
CA ASN A 33 9.97 15.18 -9.05
C ASN A 33 10.22 16.70 -8.89
N SER A 34 9.26 17.55 -9.29
CA SER A 34 9.37 19.01 -9.06
C SER A 34 9.18 19.40 -7.59
N GLY A 35 8.54 18.53 -6.81
CA GLY A 35 8.23 18.78 -5.40
C GLY A 35 7.12 19.79 -5.14
N ASP A 36 6.47 20.31 -6.19
CA ASP A 36 5.37 21.28 -6.11
C ASP A 36 4.07 20.58 -5.76
N LYS A 37 3.56 20.83 -4.54
CA LYS A 37 2.33 20.23 -4.04
C LYS A 37 1.13 20.57 -4.95
N GLY A 38 0.99 21.79 -5.40
CA GLY A 38 -0.14 22.21 -6.25
C GLY A 38 -0.17 21.42 -7.56
N ARG A 39 1.00 21.22 -8.18
CA ARG A 39 1.13 20.40 -9.39
C ARG A 39 0.83 18.93 -9.13
N ILE A 40 1.28 18.40 -7.99
CA ILE A 40 1.00 16.99 -7.60
C ILE A 40 -0.51 16.82 -7.44
N ASP A 41 -1.17 17.67 -6.68
CA ASP A 41 -2.60 17.60 -6.41
C ASP A 41 -3.42 17.70 -7.70
N GLN A 42 -3.05 18.61 -8.61
CA GLN A 42 -3.70 18.75 -9.90
C GLN A 42 -3.49 17.51 -10.78
N ALA A 43 -2.25 17.12 -11.04
CA ALA A 43 -1.93 16.02 -11.94
C ALA A 43 -2.53 14.69 -11.45
N PHE A 44 -2.44 14.41 -10.14
CA PHE A 44 -3.04 13.22 -9.56
C PHE A 44 -4.58 13.31 -9.53
N GLY A 45 -5.15 14.48 -9.33
CA GLY A 45 -6.58 14.75 -9.44
C GLY A 45 -7.12 14.43 -10.83
N ASP A 46 -6.45 14.90 -11.88
CA ASP A 46 -6.81 14.66 -13.28
C ASP A 46 -6.74 13.16 -13.63
N LEU A 47 -5.67 12.48 -13.19
CA LEU A 47 -5.51 11.04 -13.39
C LEU A 47 -6.62 10.23 -12.68
N ARG A 48 -6.92 10.55 -11.42
CA ARG A 48 -7.97 9.87 -10.64
C ARG A 48 -9.35 10.05 -11.27
N SER A 49 -9.68 11.26 -11.71
CA SER A 49 -11.01 11.56 -12.23
C SER A 49 -11.25 10.89 -13.58
N SER A 50 -10.22 10.79 -14.42
CA SER A 50 -10.36 10.28 -15.78
C SER A 50 -10.07 8.79 -15.91
N TYR A 51 -9.13 8.26 -15.09
CA TYR A 51 -8.59 6.90 -15.24
C TYR A 51 -8.38 6.19 -13.89
N GLY A 52 -9.16 6.52 -12.87
CA GLY A 52 -8.99 6.03 -11.50
C GLY A 52 -8.97 4.50 -11.34
N GLY A 53 -9.65 3.75 -12.21
CA GLY A 53 -9.66 2.28 -12.20
C GLY A 53 -8.44 1.62 -12.84
N THR A 54 -7.46 2.38 -13.32
CA THR A 54 -6.28 1.83 -14.00
C THR A 54 -5.14 1.52 -13.03
N MET A 55 -4.26 0.59 -13.41
CA MET A 55 -3.03 0.31 -12.66
C MET A 55 -2.13 1.55 -12.57
N GLN A 56 -2.09 2.36 -13.63
CA GLN A 56 -1.33 3.61 -13.68
C GLN A 56 -1.76 4.58 -12.59
N ALA A 57 -3.06 4.74 -12.39
CA ALA A 57 -3.59 5.61 -11.33
C ALA A 57 -3.25 5.08 -9.93
N ALA A 58 -3.32 3.77 -9.71
CA ALA A 58 -2.95 3.17 -8.44
C ALA A 58 -1.45 3.34 -8.15
N HIS A 59 -0.57 3.08 -9.13
CA HIS A 59 0.87 3.30 -8.98
C HIS A 59 1.20 4.78 -8.74
N ALA A 60 0.57 5.70 -9.46
CA ALA A 60 0.73 7.13 -9.24
C ALA A 60 0.31 7.54 -7.82
N GLY A 61 -0.80 6.99 -7.30
CA GLY A 61 -1.22 7.22 -5.92
C GLY A 61 -0.22 6.73 -4.88
N LEU A 62 0.38 5.55 -5.09
CA LEU A 62 1.46 5.05 -4.23
C LEU A 62 2.73 5.92 -4.31
N LEU A 63 3.05 6.47 -5.47
CA LEU A 63 4.16 7.40 -5.65
C LEU A 63 3.93 8.72 -4.93
N VAL A 64 2.74 9.31 -5.08
CA VAL A 64 2.32 10.54 -4.36
C VAL A 64 2.38 10.31 -2.86
N ALA A 65 1.85 9.20 -2.38
CA ALA A 65 1.88 8.86 -0.96
C ALA A 65 3.31 8.72 -0.41
N LYS A 66 4.20 8.08 -1.19
CA LYS A 66 5.61 7.98 -0.81
C LYS A 66 6.25 9.36 -0.72
N ALA A 67 6.09 10.20 -1.75
CA ALA A 67 6.65 11.55 -1.77
C ALA A 67 6.15 12.42 -0.62
N ALA A 68 4.87 12.32 -0.28
CA ALA A 68 4.26 13.00 0.86
C ALA A 68 4.85 12.50 2.19
N SER A 69 4.99 11.16 2.35
CA SER A 69 5.59 10.57 3.55
C SER A 69 7.05 11.01 3.74
N ASP A 70 7.84 11.00 2.67
CA ASP A 70 9.25 11.41 2.70
C ASP A 70 9.42 12.89 3.13
N LYS A 71 8.40 13.72 2.89
CA LYS A 71 8.34 15.13 3.32
C LYS A 71 7.67 15.34 4.68
N GLY A 72 7.23 14.28 5.35
CA GLY A 72 6.48 14.38 6.60
C GLY A 72 5.05 14.91 6.44
N GLN A 73 4.51 14.98 5.22
CA GLN A 73 3.14 15.38 4.91
C GLN A 73 2.19 14.20 5.10
N LEU A 74 1.99 13.79 6.36
CA LEU A 74 1.32 12.53 6.70
C LEU A 74 -0.17 12.53 6.30
N ASP A 75 -0.85 13.67 6.33
CA ASP A 75 -2.26 13.76 5.90
C ASP A 75 -2.40 13.55 4.39
N ASP A 76 -1.49 14.11 3.58
CA ASP A 76 -1.48 13.89 2.14
C ASP A 76 -1.15 12.42 1.80
N ALA A 77 -0.17 11.84 2.51
CA ALA A 77 0.16 10.43 2.36
C ALA A 77 -1.03 9.52 2.71
N LYS A 78 -1.70 9.79 3.83
CA LYS A 78 -2.92 9.09 4.26
C LYS A 78 -4.01 9.20 3.19
N ALA A 79 -4.27 10.39 2.66
CA ALA A 79 -5.30 10.61 1.64
C ALA A 79 -5.02 9.80 0.35
N ALA A 80 -3.77 9.84 -0.14
CA ALA A 80 -3.37 9.12 -1.33
C ALA A 80 -3.44 7.59 -1.14
N LEU A 81 -2.97 7.07 0.00
CA LEU A 81 -3.03 5.64 0.32
C LEU A 81 -4.47 5.14 0.50
N THR A 82 -5.33 5.91 1.18
CA THR A 82 -6.75 5.59 1.32
C THR A 82 -7.40 5.48 -0.05
N TRP A 83 -7.13 6.45 -0.93
CA TRP A 83 -7.69 6.41 -2.27
C TRP A 83 -7.26 5.14 -3.04
N VAL A 84 -5.97 4.75 -2.99
CA VAL A 84 -5.49 3.52 -3.65
C VAL A 84 -6.13 2.28 -3.03
N ALA A 85 -6.22 2.21 -1.69
CA ALA A 85 -6.81 1.09 -0.97
C ALA A 85 -8.28 0.85 -1.34
N ASP A 86 -9.00 1.91 -1.68
CA ASP A 86 -10.44 1.86 -1.99
C ASP A 86 -10.71 1.70 -3.49
N ASN A 87 -9.86 2.25 -4.37
CA ASN A 87 -10.15 2.39 -5.80
C ASN A 87 -9.28 1.54 -6.73
N ALA A 88 -8.13 1.03 -6.30
CA ALA A 88 -7.31 0.18 -7.17
C ALA A 88 -8.10 -1.05 -7.62
N ALA A 89 -7.94 -1.45 -8.88
CA ALA A 89 -8.58 -2.66 -9.40
C ALA A 89 -7.82 -3.94 -8.96
N ASP A 90 -6.52 -3.81 -8.74
CA ASP A 90 -5.63 -4.91 -8.35
C ASP A 90 -5.60 -5.08 -6.82
N ASP A 91 -5.86 -6.29 -6.33
CA ASP A 91 -5.92 -6.58 -4.90
C ASP A 91 -4.54 -6.50 -4.22
N GLY A 92 -3.45 -6.75 -4.94
CA GLY A 92 -2.08 -6.58 -4.43
C GLY A 92 -1.73 -5.10 -4.22
N LEU A 93 -2.17 -4.21 -5.13
CA LEU A 93 -2.00 -2.76 -4.97
C LEU A 93 -2.86 -2.22 -3.81
N LYS A 94 -4.10 -2.72 -3.65
CA LYS A 94 -4.91 -2.41 -2.45
C LYS A 94 -4.22 -2.82 -1.16
N ALA A 95 -3.72 -4.06 -1.11
CA ALA A 95 -3.02 -4.59 0.04
C ALA A 95 -1.75 -3.78 0.36
N THR A 96 -0.97 -3.45 -0.66
CA THR A 96 0.22 -2.58 -0.53
C THR A 96 -0.16 -1.22 0.06
N ALA A 97 -1.23 -0.61 -0.43
CA ALA A 97 -1.71 0.68 0.08
C ALA A 97 -2.16 0.58 1.55
N ARG A 98 -2.89 -0.49 1.92
CA ARG A 98 -3.35 -0.71 3.31
C ARG A 98 -2.20 -0.91 4.28
N VAL A 99 -1.19 -1.70 3.93
CA VAL A 99 0.01 -1.91 4.76
C VAL A 99 0.77 -0.60 4.95
N ARG A 100 0.93 0.20 3.90
CA ARG A 100 1.58 1.52 4.00
C ARG A 100 0.74 2.52 4.78
N LEU A 101 -0.59 2.50 4.59
CA LEU A 101 -1.52 3.33 5.35
C LEU A 101 -1.47 3.01 6.85
N ALA A 102 -1.39 1.73 7.21
CA ALA A 102 -1.19 1.33 8.60
C ALA A 102 0.12 1.93 9.16
N SER A 103 1.22 1.95 8.40
CA SER A 103 2.47 2.58 8.84
C SER A 103 2.35 4.09 9.04
N VAL A 104 1.62 4.79 8.17
CA VAL A 104 1.34 6.24 8.35
C VAL A 104 0.47 6.47 9.59
N LEU A 105 -0.55 5.65 9.80
CA LEU A 105 -1.43 5.73 10.98
C LEU A 105 -0.68 5.43 12.28
N MET A 106 0.30 4.51 12.25
CA MET A 106 1.20 4.27 13.40
C MET A 106 2.00 5.53 13.75
N SER A 107 2.54 6.23 12.76
CA SER A 107 3.32 7.45 12.97
C SER A 107 2.49 8.59 13.59
N THR A 108 1.17 8.56 13.41
CA THR A 108 0.22 9.51 14.03
C THR A 108 -0.45 8.96 15.28
N GLN A 109 0.02 7.83 15.80
CA GLN A 109 -0.52 7.13 16.97
C GLN A 109 -2.00 6.67 16.83
N ALA A 110 -2.51 6.61 15.60
CA ALA A 110 -3.85 6.11 15.28
C ALA A 110 -3.85 4.57 15.18
N TYR A 111 -3.44 3.90 16.26
CA TYR A 111 -3.16 2.46 16.29
C TYR A 111 -4.37 1.59 15.95
N ASP A 112 -5.55 1.95 16.45
CA ASP A 112 -6.78 1.17 16.19
C ASP A 112 -7.21 1.28 14.73
N ASP A 113 -7.02 2.44 14.10
CA ASP A 113 -7.29 2.61 12.68
C ASP A 113 -6.23 1.88 11.83
N ALA A 114 -4.97 1.83 12.28
CA ALA A 114 -3.93 1.04 11.64
C ALA A 114 -4.28 -0.46 11.66
N LEU A 115 -4.73 -0.99 12.80
CA LEU A 115 -5.19 -2.38 12.91
C LEU A 115 -6.37 -2.68 11.98
N LYS A 116 -7.36 -1.77 11.87
CA LYS A 116 -8.50 -1.93 10.93
C LYS A 116 -8.02 -2.08 9.48
N GLN A 117 -6.98 -1.32 9.07
CA GLN A 117 -6.43 -1.47 7.72
C GLN A 117 -5.81 -2.85 7.51
N LEU A 118 -5.13 -3.38 8.52
CA LEU A 118 -4.48 -4.69 8.48
C LEU A 118 -5.45 -5.86 8.67
N ASP A 119 -6.65 -5.63 9.19
CA ASP A 119 -7.71 -6.64 9.33
C ASP A 119 -8.53 -6.83 8.05
N ALA A 120 -8.38 -5.95 7.06
CA ALA A 120 -9.03 -6.10 5.77
C ALA A 120 -8.55 -7.36 5.05
N LYS A 121 -9.43 -7.97 4.27
CA LYS A 121 -9.06 -9.12 3.43
C LYS A 121 -8.01 -8.71 2.41
N MET A 122 -6.90 -9.43 2.41
CA MET A 122 -5.77 -9.25 1.50
C MET A 122 -5.34 -10.59 0.89
N PRO A 123 -4.59 -10.58 -0.23
CA PRO A 123 -3.94 -11.78 -0.75
C PRO A 123 -2.99 -12.39 0.28
N THR A 124 -2.86 -13.72 0.27
CA THR A 124 -2.09 -14.48 1.29
C THR A 124 -0.59 -14.15 1.30
N GLU A 125 -0.06 -13.62 0.21
CA GLU A 125 1.31 -13.13 0.10
C GLU A 125 1.62 -12.01 1.10
N PHE A 126 0.59 -11.30 1.56
CA PHE A 126 0.70 -10.23 2.55
C PHE A 126 0.61 -10.71 3.99
N ASP A 127 0.24 -11.95 4.24
CA ASP A 127 -0.01 -12.47 5.58
C ASP A 127 1.17 -12.25 6.54
N ALA A 128 2.39 -12.49 6.09
CA ALA A 128 3.58 -12.31 6.92
C ALA A 128 3.82 -10.83 7.28
N VAL A 129 3.75 -9.94 6.29
CA VAL A 129 3.96 -8.50 6.53
C VAL A 129 2.82 -7.88 7.34
N VAL A 130 1.59 -8.35 7.16
CA VAL A 130 0.43 -7.93 7.96
C VAL A 130 0.62 -8.32 9.42
N ALA A 131 1.01 -9.57 9.67
CA ALA A 131 1.26 -10.06 11.03
C ALA A 131 2.43 -9.32 11.69
N ASP A 132 3.53 -9.06 10.97
CA ASP A 132 4.66 -8.27 11.46
C ASP A 132 4.22 -6.85 11.84
N ARG A 133 3.47 -6.16 10.98
CA ARG A 133 2.95 -4.82 11.28
C ARG A 133 2.01 -4.78 12.48
N LYS A 134 1.15 -5.80 12.64
CA LYS A 134 0.32 -5.92 13.85
C LYS A 134 1.18 -6.06 15.10
N GLY A 135 2.25 -6.84 15.02
CA GLY A 135 3.22 -6.94 16.10
C GLY A 135 3.83 -5.60 16.48
N ASP A 136 4.27 -4.81 15.48
CA ASP A 136 4.80 -3.46 15.71
C ASP A 136 3.77 -2.55 16.41
N ILE A 137 2.50 -2.60 15.98
CA ILE A 137 1.41 -1.83 16.59
C ILE A 137 1.20 -2.25 18.05
N TYR A 138 1.17 -3.54 18.35
CA TYR A 138 0.98 -4.03 19.71
C TYR A 138 2.14 -3.68 20.64
N VAL A 139 3.36 -3.62 20.13
CA VAL A 139 4.50 -3.06 20.89
C VAL A 139 4.25 -1.61 21.26
N LEU A 140 3.84 -0.78 20.29
CA LEU A 140 3.53 0.64 20.51
C LEU A 140 2.34 0.85 21.47
N LYS A 141 1.40 -0.08 21.50
CA LYS A 141 0.27 -0.10 22.45
C LYS A 141 0.64 -0.66 23.83
N ASN A 142 1.89 -1.08 24.03
CA ASN A 142 2.36 -1.76 25.24
C ASN A 142 1.56 -3.05 25.56
N GLU A 143 1.27 -3.83 24.52
CA GLU A 143 0.56 -5.11 24.58
C GLU A 143 1.51 -6.28 24.16
N PRO A 144 2.54 -6.62 24.96
CA PRO A 144 3.62 -7.51 24.53
C PRO A 144 3.15 -8.93 24.18
N ALA A 145 2.14 -9.47 24.87
CA ALA A 145 1.62 -10.80 24.57
C ALA A 145 1.03 -10.88 23.15
N LYS A 146 0.27 -9.87 22.72
CA LYS A 146 -0.27 -9.81 21.35
C LYS A 146 0.82 -9.52 20.32
N ALA A 147 1.82 -8.75 20.68
CA ALA A 147 2.98 -8.51 19.82
C ALA A 147 3.73 -9.81 19.52
N ILE A 148 4.01 -10.61 20.55
CA ILE A 148 4.66 -11.92 20.44
C ILE A 148 3.85 -12.86 19.55
N GLU A 149 2.53 -12.98 19.78
CA GLU A 149 1.64 -13.79 18.95
C GLU A 149 1.71 -13.38 17.47
N SER A 150 1.63 -12.07 17.22
CA SER A 150 1.68 -11.51 15.87
C SER A 150 3.02 -11.76 15.18
N TYR A 151 4.14 -11.57 15.86
CA TYR A 151 5.46 -11.85 15.31
C TYR A 151 5.71 -13.34 15.08
N ARG A 152 5.21 -14.22 15.95
CA ARG A 152 5.26 -15.67 15.70
C ARG A 152 4.48 -16.05 14.44
N ALA A 153 3.28 -15.49 14.24
CA ALA A 153 2.51 -15.68 13.03
C ALA A 153 3.26 -15.17 11.79
N ALA A 154 3.90 -13.98 11.88
CA ALA A 154 4.72 -13.45 10.81
C ALA A 154 5.90 -14.38 10.47
N TYR A 155 6.61 -14.89 11.48
CA TYR A 155 7.72 -15.82 11.30
C TYR A 155 7.30 -17.11 10.58
N GLN A 156 6.16 -17.70 10.99
CA GLN A 156 5.64 -18.93 10.40
C GLN A 156 5.17 -18.74 8.95
N LYS A 157 4.59 -17.58 8.64
CA LYS A 157 4.06 -17.26 7.31
C LYS A 157 5.12 -16.73 6.35
N THR A 158 6.32 -16.42 6.82
CA THR A 158 7.40 -15.95 5.97
C THR A 158 7.93 -17.09 5.09
N VAL A 159 7.60 -17.03 3.81
CA VAL A 159 8.05 -17.98 2.78
C VAL A 159 9.39 -17.56 2.18
N SER A 160 9.67 -16.26 2.17
CA SER A 160 10.83 -15.68 1.49
C SER A 160 11.93 -15.28 2.46
N GLY A 161 13.13 -15.79 2.18
CA GLY A 161 14.40 -15.25 2.62
C GLY A 161 14.72 -15.32 4.11
N VAL A 162 15.91 -15.80 4.40
CA VAL A 162 16.50 -15.86 5.74
C VAL A 162 16.53 -14.47 6.40
N GLU A 163 16.74 -13.39 5.61
CA GLU A 163 16.87 -12.02 6.12
C GLU A 163 15.59 -11.51 6.81
N TYR A 164 14.43 -11.70 6.22
CA TYR A 164 13.19 -11.22 6.84
C TYR A 164 12.82 -12.02 8.10
N ARG A 165 13.06 -13.33 8.09
CA ARG A 165 12.94 -14.15 9.32
C ARG A 165 13.86 -13.68 10.43
N ASN A 166 15.09 -13.31 10.09
CA ASN A 166 16.05 -12.79 11.08
C ASN A 166 15.53 -11.49 11.71
N VAL A 167 14.93 -10.58 10.92
CA VAL A 167 14.33 -9.35 11.45
C VAL A 167 13.22 -9.68 12.45
N ILE A 168 12.32 -10.61 12.11
CA ILE A 168 11.23 -11.02 13.02
C ILE A 168 11.79 -11.69 14.28
N SER A 169 12.85 -12.55 14.15
CA SER A 169 13.51 -13.18 15.29
C SER A 169 14.09 -12.13 16.25
N VAL A 170 14.73 -11.08 15.74
CA VAL A 170 15.25 -9.99 16.56
C VAL A 170 14.12 -9.29 17.33
N LYS A 171 12.96 -9.05 16.68
CA LYS A 171 11.79 -8.46 17.34
C LYS A 171 11.24 -9.35 18.45
N LEU A 172 11.17 -10.66 18.22
CA LEU A 172 10.76 -11.65 19.23
C LEU A 172 11.73 -11.70 20.40
N ASN A 173 13.03 -11.80 20.12
CA ASN A 173 14.07 -11.80 21.16
C ASN A 173 14.03 -10.52 22.01
N ALA A 174 13.76 -9.37 21.41
CA ALA A 174 13.59 -8.11 22.15
C ALA A 174 12.41 -8.12 23.13
N LEU A 175 11.43 -9.01 22.91
CA LEU A 175 10.30 -9.26 23.82
C LEU A 175 10.54 -10.46 24.78
N GLY A 176 11.74 -11.02 24.80
CA GLY A 176 12.10 -12.16 25.66
C GLY A 176 11.71 -13.52 25.09
N GLU A 177 11.37 -13.61 23.81
CA GLU A 177 10.98 -14.85 23.13
C GLU A 177 12.11 -15.40 22.25
N GLU A 178 12.65 -16.56 22.62
CA GLU A 178 13.63 -17.26 21.78
C GLU A 178 12.93 -18.19 20.77
N ILE A 179 13.26 -18.02 19.48
CA ILE A 179 12.85 -18.99 18.45
C ILE A 179 13.89 -20.11 18.44
N LYS A 180 13.45 -21.32 18.77
CA LYS A 180 14.24 -22.55 18.67
C LYS A 180 14.23 -23.11 17.26
#